data_7d67f65fd858fd84fbdc327952c6074d
#
_entry.id   7d67f65fd858fd84fbdc327952c6074d
#
_cell.length_a   1.000
_cell.length_b   1.000
_cell.length_c   1.000
_cell.angle_alpha   90.00
_cell.angle_beta   90.00
_cell.angle_gamma   90.00
#
_symmetry.space_group_name_H-M   'P 1'
#
loop_
_entity.id
_entity.type
_entity.pdbx_description
1 polymer ?
#
loop_
_entity_poly.entity_id
_entity_poly.type
_entity_poly.pdbx_seq_one_letter_code
_entity_poly.pdbx_strand_id
1 'polypeptide(L)'
;MASPALKAAIRQQQFVVAPGVFDLISAKVADRLGFGALYATGYGMVASHLGLADVGLATYSDMVARAGQIAQSCHTPVIADADTGYGGLINVRHSVRGYEAAGIAAIQIEDQESPKKCGHTPGRRVIPAEEMALKVEVAVESRNSPDFLVIARTDARTSLGLSEAIRRGQLYACAGADVVFVESPETEDELARIGQEINAPLLTNMVEGGRTPILPVERLAALGFNVAIYPAIGFLAAAAALERVYEHLRHNGDSTALPASDSYGFERMCDLMGFPQVWELERHWAARGVAAGGAHDLPREPASVSAKASL
;
A
#
# COMPACT_ATOMS: atom_id res chain seq x y z
N MET A 1 5.07 -12.99 3.51
CA MET A 1 6.48 -13.45 3.70
C MET A 1 7.40 -12.36 3.22
N ALA A 2 8.45 -12.05 3.99
CA ALA A 2 9.51 -11.14 3.56
C ALA A 2 9.89 -11.45 2.10
N SER A 3 10.14 -10.42 1.29
CA SER A 3 10.32 -10.59 -0.17
C SER A 3 11.77 -10.38 -0.57
N PRO A 4 12.52 -11.45 -0.87
CA PRO A 4 13.85 -11.32 -1.46
C PRO A 4 13.83 -10.51 -2.77
N ALA A 5 12.74 -10.60 -3.55
CA ALA A 5 12.61 -9.89 -4.82
C ALA A 5 12.56 -8.36 -4.63
N LEU A 6 11.76 -7.83 -3.69
CA LEU A 6 11.71 -6.40 -3.40
C LEU A 6 13.07 -5.87 -2.93
N LYS A 7 13.72 -6.61 -2.01
CA LYS A 7 15.05 -6.25 -1.52
C LYS A 7 16.10 -6.25 -2.62
N ALA A 8 16.06 -7.27 -3.49
CA ALA A 8 16.98 -7.36 -4.61
C ALA A 8 16.77 -6.22 -5.61
N ALA A 9 15.53 -5.87 -5.95
CA ALA A 9 15.21 -4.75 -6.82
C ALA A 9 15.80 -3.44 -6.28
N ILE A 10 15.57 -3.13 -4.99
CA ILE A 10 16.11 -1.92 -4.35
C ILE A 10 17.63 -1.91 -4.34
N ARG A 11 18.29 -3.04 -4.02
CA ARG A 11 19.76 -3.16 -4.00
C ARG A 11 20.40 -3.04 -5.39
N GLN A 12 19.69 -3.52 -6.42
CA GLN A 12 20.14 -3.43 -7.81
C GLN A 12 19.77 -2.10 -8.46
N GLN A 13 19.27 -1.14 -7.68
CA GLN A 13 18.83 0.17 -8.15
C GLN A 13 17.75 0.08 -9.25
N GLN A 14 16.96 -1.00 -9.26
CA GLN A 14 15.76 -1.09 -10.07
C GLN A 14 14.69 -0.23 -9.42
N PHE A 15 14.13 0.71 -10.19
CA PHE A 15 13.12 1.62 -9.66
C PHE A 15 11.82 0.86 -9.40
N VAL A 16 11.26 1.02 -8.20
CA VAL A 16 10.02 0.36 -7.76
C VAL A 16 8.89 1.37 -7.74
N VAL A 17 7.84 1.12 -8.51
CA VAL A 17 6.57 1.85 -8.44
C VAL A 17 5.60 1.04 -7.60
N ALA A 18 5.04 1.65 -6.55
CA ALA A 18 4.11 1.00 -5.64
C ALA A 18 2.80 1.80 -5.53
N PRO A 19 1.74 1.40 -6.26
CA PRO A 19 0.43 2.01 -6.15
C PRO A 19 -0.20 1.74 -4.79
N GLY A 20 -0.96 2.72 -4.29
CA GLY A 20 -1.72 2.62 -3.05
C GLY A 20 -2.90 1.66 -3.19
N VAL A 21 -2.93 0.66 -2.33
CA VAL A 21 -4.05 -0.27 -2.18
C VAL A 21 -4.64 -0.13 -0.77
N PHE A 22 -5.96 -0.22 -0.66
CA PHE A 22 -6.66 0.10 0.58
C PHE A 22 -7.71 -0.96 0.96
N ASP A 23 -8.06 -1.82 0.01
CA ASP A 23 -8.97 -2.94 0.17
C ASP A 23 -8.56 -4.11 -0.73
N LEU A 24 -9.31 -5.22 -0.65
CA LEU A 24 -8.98 -6.43 -1.40
C LEU A 24 -9.29 -6.31 -2.90
N ILE A 25 -10.22 -5.44 -3.31
CA ILE A 25 -10.50 -5.19 -4.72
C ILE A 25 -9.35 -4.42 -5.34
N SER A 26 -8.97 -3.29 -4.74
CA SER A 26 -7.84 -2.49 -5.22
C SER A 26 -6.54 -3.29 -5.25
N ALA A 27 -6.32 -4.13 -4.23
CA ALA A 27 -5.15 -5.00 -4.15
C ALA A 27 -5.10 -6.01 -5.29
N LYS A 28 -6.19 -6.74 -5.56
CA LYS A 28 -6.27 -7.71 -6.66
C LYS A 28 -6.16 -7.07 -8.04
N VAL A 29 -6.75 -5.88 -8.22
CA VAL A 29 -6.60 -5.12 -9.48
C VAL A 29 -5.15 -4.74 -9.70
N ALA A 30 -4.47 -4.20 -8.69
CA ALA A 30 -3.08 -3.78 -8.79
C ALA A 30 -2.13 -4.99 -8.95
N ASP A 31 -2.37 -6.11 -8.25
CA ASP A 31 -1.58 -7.34 -8.35
C ASP A 31 -1.50 -7.88 -9.79
N ARG A 32 -2.62 -7.84 -10.51
CA ARG A 32 -2.68 -8.27 -11.93
C ARG A 32 -1.89 -7.39 -12.90
N LEU A 33 -1.57 -6.16 -12.52
CA LEU A 33 -0.87 -5.20 -13.37
C LEU A 33 0.66 -5.35 -13.31
N GLY A 34 1.20 -6.17 -12.41
CA GLY A 34 2.62 -6.52 -12.38
C GLY A 34 3.53 -5.42 -11.85
N PHE A 35 3.10 -4.64 -10.86
CA PHE A 35 3.95 -3.67 -10.17
C PHE A 35 5.06 -4.35 -9.36
N GLY A 36 6.17 -3.64 -9.12
CA GLY A 36 7.28 -4.15 -8.32
C GLY A 36 6.96 -4.30 -6.83
N ALA A 37 6.03 -3.51 -6.32
CA ALA A 37 5.43 -3.61 -4.99
C ALA A 37 4.04 -2.98 -4.97
N LEU A 38 3.24 -3.26 -3.94
CA LEU A 38 2.00 -2.54 -3.60
C LEU A 38 2.22 -1.79 -2.28
N TYR A 39 1.55 -0.66 -2.12
CA TYR A 39 1.59 0.11 -0.88
C TYR A 39 0.24 0.04 -0.15
N ALA A 40 0.17 -0.70 0.96
CA ALA A 40 -1.00 -0.72 1.83
C ALA A 40 -1.08 0.62 2.58
N THR A 41 -1.85 1.55 2.01
CA THR A 41 -1.88 2.96 2.43
C THR A 41 -2.64 3.14 3.72
N GLY A 42 -2.01 3.77 4.73
CA GLY A 42 -2.62 4.02 6.05
C GLY A 42 -3.93 4.77 5.92
N TYR A 43 -3.94 5.92 5.25
CA TYR A 43 -5.15 6.70 5.07
C TYR A 43 -6.26 5.92 4.36
N GLY A 44 -5.94 5.26 3.25
CA GLY A 44 -6.94 4.49 2.50
C GLY A 44 -7.53 3.33 3.32
N MET A 45 -6.70 2.62 4.10
CA MET A 45 -7.16 1.55 5.00
C MET A 45 -8.04 2.09 6.12
N VAL A 46 -7.63 3.18 6.80
CA VAL A 46 -8.44 3.82 7.85
C VAL A 46 -9.79 4.28 7.29
N ALA A 47 -9.80 4.96 6.15
CA ALA A 47 -11.02 5.44 5.51
C ALA A 47 -11.96 4.31 5.09
N SER A 48 -11.43 3.25 4.45
CA SER A 48 -12.27 2.16 3.92
C SER A 48 -12.71 1.14 4.98
N HIS A 49 -11.91 0.95 6.03
CA HIS A 49 -12.19 -0.05 7.07
C HIS A 49 -12.95 0.52 8.26
N LEU A 50 -12.61 1.74 8.68
CA LEU A 50 -13.19 2.38 9.87
C LEU A 50 -14.12 3.54 9.53
N GLY A 51 -14.07 4.09 8.30
CA GLY A 51 -14.83 5.28 7.92
C GLY A 51 -14.37 6.54 8.66
N LEU A 52 -13.12 6.59 9.09
CA LEU A 52 -12.56 7.65 9.94
C LEU A 52 -11.47 8.44 9.22
N ALA A 53 -11.19 9.63 9.74
CA ALA A 53 -10.04 10.42 9.34
C ALA A 53 -8.73 9.76 9.84
N ASP A 54 -7.67 9.87 9.04
CA ASP A 54 -6.34 9.35 9.35
C ASP A 54 -5.59 10.28 10.32
N VAL A 55 -5.91 10.16 11.60
CA VAL A 55 -5.39 10.99 12.71
C VAL A 55 -4.97 10.16 13.93
N GLY A 56 -4.49 8.94 13.68
CA GLY A 56 -4.00 8.05 14.73
C GLY A 56 -5.11 7.36 15.55
N LEU A 57 -6.30 7.19 14.97
CA LEU A 57 -7.43 6.49 15.61
C LEU A 57 -7.39 4.97 15.40
N ALA A 58 -6.82 4.52 14.28
CA ALA A 58 -6.63 3.09 14.03
C ALA A 58 -5.59 2.50 14.99
N THR A 59 -5.89 1.32 15.49
CA THR A 59 -4.96 0.59 16.37
C THR A 59 -4.01 -0.30 15.56
N TYR A 60 -2.93 -0.77 16.19
CA TYR A 60 -2.08 -1.81 15.63
C TYR A 60 -2.89 -3.00 15.10
N SER A 61 -3.87 -3.48 15.87
CA SER A 61 -4.66 -4.66 15.49
C SER A 61 -5.51 -4.43 14.25
N ASP A 62 -6.10 -3.25 14.11
CA ASP A 62 -6.86 -2.88 12.92
C ASP A 62 -5.97 -2.89 11.68
N MET A 63 -4.81 -2.24 11.79
CA MET A 63 -3.92 -2.04 10.66
C MET A 63 -3.19 -3.32 10.24
N VAL A 64 -2.64 -4.10 11.19
CA VAL A 64 -1.94 -5.35 10.86
C VAL A 64 -2.88 -6.40 10.28
N ALA A 65 -4.11 -6.51 10.80
CA ALA A 65 -5.10 -7.44 10.26
C ALA A 65 -5.47 -7.07 8.82
N ARG A 66 -5.72 -5.79 8.55
CA ARG A 66 -6.09 -5.31 7.21
C ARG A 66 -4.94 -5.46 6.21
N ALA A 67 -3.74 -5.02 6.56
CA ALA A 67 -2.56 -5.16 5.72
C ALA A 67 -2.23 -6.64 5.45
N GLY A 68 -2.39 -7.50 6.44
CA GLY A 68 -2.20 -8.95 6.30
C GLY A 68 -3.19 -9.59 5.32
N GLN A 69 -4.49 -9.21 5.36
CA GLN A 69 -5.48 -9.67 4.38
C GLN A 69 -5.07 -9.26 2.96
N ILE A 70 -4.61 -8.02 2.77
CA ILE A 70 -4.11 -7.53 1.49
C ILE A 70 -2.91 -8.39 1.04
N ALA A 71 -1.89 -8.55 1.88
CA ALA A 71 -0.68 -9.30 1.54
C ALA A 71 -0.97 -10.78 1.19
N GLN A 72 -1.91 -11.43 1.90
CA GLN A 72 -2.31 -12.81 1.63
C GLN A 72 -3.11 -12.97 0.35
N SER A 73 -3.75 -11.90 -0.15
CA SER A 73 -4.56 -11.93 -1.37
C SER A 73 -3.77 -11.63 -2.65
N CYS A 74 -2.48 -11.25 -2.54
CA CYS A 74 -1.62 -10.81 -3.64
C CYS A 74 -0.34 -11.63 -3.72
N HIS A 75 0.24 -11.72 -4.92
CA HIS A 75 1.58 -12.25 -5.17
C HIS A 75 2.64 -11.16 -5.11
N THR A 76 2.28 -9.94 -5.49
CA THR A 76 3.15 -8.75 -5.46
C THR A 76 3.50 -8.40 -4.00
N PRO A 77 4.78 -8.12 -3.68
CA PRO A 77 5.19 -7.73 -2.35
C PRO A 77 4.45 -6.48 -1.84
N VAL A 78 4.03 -6.49 -0.59
CA VAL A 78 3.30 -5.38 0.02
C VAL A 78 4.19 -4.63 1.00
N ILE A 79 4.30 -3.32 0.80
CA ILE A 79 4.84 -2.34 1.75
C ILE A 79 3.66 -1.82 2.57
N ALA A 80 3.71 -1.82 3.90
CA ALA A 80 2.63 -1.33 4.74
C ALA A 80 3.02 -0.07 5.51
N ASP A 81 2.08 0.86 5.61
CA ASP A 81 2.13 1.96 6.57
C ASP A 81 1.92 1.40 7.99
N ALA A 82 2.85 1.66 8.89
CA ALA A 82 2.81 1.25 10.29
C ALA A 82 2.85 2.45 11.25
N ASP A 83 2.40 3.62 10.77
CA ASP A 83 2.32 4.85 11.57
C ASP A 83 3.64 5.14 12.32
N THR A 84 3.55 5.42 13.62
CA THR A 84 4.72 5.67 14.49
C THR A 84 5.29 4.40 15.15
N GLY A 85 4.85 3.21 14.71
CA GLY A 85 5.13 1.93 15.35
C GLY A 85 4.23 1.61 16.56
N TYR A 86 3.13 2.37 16.71
CA TYR A 86 2.06 2.20 17.71
C TYR A 86 2.51 2.32 19.16
N GLY A 87 3.56 3.09 19.44
CA GLY A 87 4.01 3.38 20.79
C GLY A 87 5.53 3.44 20.96
N GLY A 88 6.01 2.98 22.13
CA GLY A 88 7.43 2.95 22.47
C GLY A 88 8.18 1.76 21.84
N LEU A 89 9.44 1.55 22.25
CA LEU A 89 10.33 0.55 21.65
C LEU A 89 9.77 -0.88 21.66
N ILE A 90 9.11 -1.28 22.75
CA ILE A 90 8.47 -2.62 22.84
C ILE A 90 7.29 -2.75 21.87
N ASN A 91 6.56 -1.66 21.64
CA ASN A 91 5.48 -1.65 20.64
C ASN A 91 6.04 -1.76 19.23
N VAL A 92 7.12 -1.04 18.90
CA VAL A 92 7.83 -1.15 17.61
C VAL A 92 8.26 -2.60 17.36
N ARG A 93 8.90 -3.25 18.35
CA ARG A 93 9.27 -4.65 18.26
C ARG A 93 8.07 -5.56 18.01
N HIS A 94 6.97 -5.35 18.70
CA HIS A 94 5.72 -6.10 18.51
C HIS A 94 5.15 -5.89 17.12
N SER A 95 5.12 -4.64 16.64
CA SER A 95 4.61 -4.28 15.32
C SER A 95 5.42 -4.92 14.20
N VAL A 96 6.75 -4.82 14.23
CA VAL A 96 7.64 -5.45 13.24
C VAL A 96 7.33 -6.93 13.09
N ARG A 97 7.29 -7.66 14.20
CA ARG A 97 7.03 -9.11 14.19
C ARG A 97 5.63 -9.45 13.70
N GLY A 98 4.63 -8.65 14.07
CA GLY A 98 3.26 -8.87 13.63
C GLY A 98 3.06 -8.62 12.15
N TYR A 99 3.59 -7.53 11.60
CA TYR A 99 3.52 -7.26 10.17
C TYR A 99 4.30 -8.29 9.34
N GLU A 100 5.50 -8.70 9.79
CA GLU A 100 6.26 -9.75 9.13
C GLU A 100 5.49 -11.09 9.13
N ALA A 101 4.91 -11.48 10.27
CA ALA A 101 4.09 -12.69 10.38
C ALA A 101 2.81 -12.61 9.53
N ALA A 102 2.25 -11.43 9.34
CA ALA A 102 1.09 -11.20 8.47
C ALA A 102 1.41 -11.30 6.97
N GLY A 103 2.69 -11.45 6.58
CA GLY A 103 3.12 -11.62 5.19
C GLY A 103 3.53 -10.34 4.49
N ILE A 104 3.68 -9.24 5.22
CA ILE A 104 4.16 -7.95 4.72
C ILE A 104 5.65 -8.07 4.36
N ALA A 105 6.07 -7.40 3.28
CA ALA A 105 7.45 -7.40 2.81
C ALA A 105 8.28 -6.25 3.38
N ALA A 106 7.65 -5.12 3.67
CA ALA A 106 8.29 -3.95 4.26
C ALA A 106 7.29 -3.15 5.09
N ILE A 107 7.76 -2.53 6.17
CA ILE A 107 6.96 -1.53 6.91
C ILE A 107 7.60 -0.16 6.82
N GLN A 108 6.75 0.87 6.80
CA GLN A 108 7.12 2.25 7.00
C GLN A 108 6.76 2.66 8.42
N ILE A 109 7.73 3.19 9.16
CA ILE A 109 7.51 3.84 10.46
C ILE A 109 7.98 5.29 10.40
N GLU A 110 7.27 6.20 11.08
CA GLU A 110 7.53 7.63 11.01
C GLU A 110 7.83 8.26 12.37
N ASP A 111 8.54 9.41 12.33
CA ASP A 111 8.97 10.15 13.52
C ASP A 111 7.94 11.15 14.07
N GLN A 112 6.66 11.04 13.68
CA GLN A 112 5.63 11.90 14.25
C GLN A 112 5.39 11.62 15.74
N GLU A 113 5.02 12.67 16.50
CA GLU A 113 4.44 12.51 17.83
C GLU A 113 3.07 11.85 17.71
N SER A 114 2.75 10.94 18.64
CA SER A 114 1.40 10.36 18.72
C SER A 114 0.45 11.31 19.46
N PRO A 115 -0.80 11.48 19.01
CA PRO A 115 -1.41 10.87 17.82
C PRO A 115 -0.90 11.52 16.53
N LYS A 116 -0.50 10.65 15.57
CA LYS A 116 -0.01 11.11 14.27
C LYS A 116 -1.11 11.76 13.43
N LYS A 117 -0.71 12.43 12.35
CA LYS A 117 -1.60 12.99 11.33
C LYS A 117 -1.16 12.56 9.94
N CYS A 118 -2.08 12.55 8.99
CA CYS A 118 -1.74 12.33 7.59
C CYS A 118 -0.62 13.29 7.13
N GLY A 119 0.35 12.79 6.37
CA GLY A 119 1.54 13.51 5.92
C GLY A 119 1.28 14.80 5.13
N HIS A 120 0.09 14.98 4.58
CA HIS A 120 -0.28 16.18 3.83
C HIS A 120 -1.15 17.17 4.62
N THR A 121 -1.46 16.88 5.91
CA THR A 121 -2.27 17.76 6.77
C THR A 121 -1.39 18.67 7.64
N PRO A 122 -1.92 19.83 8.11
CA PRO A 122 -1.16 20.76 8.94
C PRO A 122 -1.01 20.28 10.38
N GLY A 123 -0.03 20.89 11.10
CA GLY A 123 0.11 20.71 12.56
C GLY A 123 0.77 19.39 12.97
N ARG A 124 1.56 18.78 12.10
CA ARG A 124 2.44 17.65 12.43
C ARG A 124 3.57 18.11 13.36
N ARG A 125 3.92 17.29 14.32
CA ARG A 125 5.09 17.44 15.18
C ARG A 125 5.88 16.15 15.17
N VAL A 126 7.20 16.25 15.40
CA VAL A 126 8.09 15.11 15.37
C VAL A 126 8.78 14.92 16.71
N ILE A 127 9.02 13.68 17.09
CA ILE A 127 9.81 13.30 18.27
C ILE A 127 11.29 13.68 18.06
N PRO A 128 12.13 13.68 19.11
CA PRO A 128 13.58 13.81 18.98
C PRO A 128 14.15 12.82 17.97
N ALA A 129 15.10 13.25 17.15
CA ALA A 129 15.65 12.42 16.09
C ALA A 129 16.34 11.15 16.62
N GLU A 130 16.99 11.26 17.75
CA GLU A 130 17.69 10.15 18.42
C GLU A 130 16.71 9.10 18.97
N GLU A 131 15.52 9.53 19.40
CA GLU A 131 14.45 8.61 19.80
C GLU A 131 13.94 7.81 18.61
N MET A 132 13.74 8.46 17.46
CA MET A 132 13.35 7.76 16.24
C MET A 132 14.47 6.84 15.72
N ALA A 133 15.74 7.27 15.79
CA ALA A 133 16.87 6.42 15.42
C ALA A 133 16.87 5.12 16.23
N LEU A 134 16.64 5.21 17.55
CA LEU A 134 16.52 4.02 18.41
C LEU A 134 15.29 3.14 18.04
N LYS A 135 14.17 3.74 17.63
CA LYS A 135 13.03 2.97 17.10
C LYS A 135 13.42 2.21 15.83
N VAL A 136 14.20 2.82 14.93
CA VAL A 136 14.71 2.17 13.71
C VAL A 136 15.64 1.01 14.05
N GLU A 137 16.59 1.19 14.96
CA GLU A 137 17.49 0.13 15.44
C GLU A 137 16.68 -1.06 15.98
N VAL A 138 15.73 -0.81 16.88
CA VAL A 138 14.84 -1.84 17.44
C VAL A 138 14.02 -2.52 16.34
N ALA A 139 13.52 -1.79 15.36
CA ALA A 139 12.77 -2.36 14.25
C ALA A 139 13.64 -3.33 13.43
N VAL A 140 14.86 -2.92 13.10
CA VAL A 140 15.83 -3.74 12.35
C VAL A 140 16.23 -5.00 13.11
N GLU A 141 16.51 -4.87 14.40
CA GLU A 141 16.87 -6.00 15.26
C GLU A 141 15.71 -7.00 15.51
N SER A 142 14.47 -6.51 15.41
CA SER A 142 13.28 -7.30 15.76
C SER A 142 12.77 -8.19 14.64
N ARG A 143 13.15 -7.92 13.39
CA ARG A 143 12.73 -8.75 12.24
C ARG A 143 13.32 -10.16 12.32
N ASN A 144 12.55 -11.15 11.86
CA ASN A 144 13.03 -12.55 11.80
C ASN A 144 13.79 -12.81 10.48
N SER A 145 13.41 -12.15 9.40
CA SER A 145 14.05 -12.28 8.09
C SER A 145 14.83 -11.03 7.71
N PRO A 146 16.06 -11.16 7.21
CA PRO A 146 16.79 -10.03 6.66
C PRO A 146 16.16 -9.45 5.38
N ASP A 147 15.17 -10.14 4.80
CA ASP A 147 14.45 -9.69 3.60
C ASP A 147 13.17 -8.91 3.94
N PHE A 148 12.80 -8.82 5.21
CA PHE A 148 11.80 -7.87 5.69
C PHE A 148 12.44 -6.50 5.83
N LEU A 149 11.90 -5.48 5.11
CA LEU A 149 12.54 -4.16 5.04
C LEU A 149 11.91 -3.19 6.04
N VAL A 150 12.74 -2.31 6.59
CA VAL A 150 12.36 -1.19 7.45
C VAL A 150 12.56 0.10 6.69
N ILE A 151 11.47 0.84 6.45
CA ILE A 151 11.46 2.16 5.82
C ILE A 151 11.30 3.19 6.94
N ALA A 152 12.31 4.03 7.13
CA ALA A 152 12.26 5.10 8.13
C ALA A 152 11.83 6.40 7.47
N ARG A 153 10.68 6.92 7.91
CA ARG A 153 10.12 8.18 7.42
C ARG A 153 10.36 9.31 8.41
N THR A 154 10.71 10.49 7.88
CA THR A 154 10.71 11.73 8.65
C THR A 154 9.71 12.73 8.11
N ASP A 155 8.89 13.30 9.00
CA ASP A 155 7.96 14.38 8.74
C ASP A 155 8.52 15.76 9.13
N ALA A 156 9.81 15.84 9.45
CA ALA A 156 10.46 17.05 9.95
C ALA A 156 10.54 18.19 8.93
N ARG A 157 10.48 17.89 7.61
CA ARG A 157 10.61 18.93 6.56
C ARG A 157 9.62 20.07 6.76
N THR A 158 8.36 19.76 7.08
CA THR A 158 7.32 20.77 7.20
C THR A 158 7.44 21.65 8.45
N SER A 159 7.92 21.09 9.56
CA SER A 159 7.98 21.79 10.86
C SER A 159 9.39 22.34 11.20
N LEU A 160 10.44 21.65 10.75
CA LEU A 160 11.84 21.95 11.11
C LEU A 160 12.71 22.32 9.89
N GLY A 161 12.15 22.20 8.68
CA GLY A 161 12.83 22.51 7.42
C GLY A 161 13.63 21.35 6.83
N LEU A 162 14.02 21.52 5.56
CA LEU A 162 14.66 20.49 4.75
C LEU A 162 15.98 19.99 5.32
N SER A 163 16.84 20.90 5.81
CA SER A 163 18.16 20.51 6.32
C SER A 163 18.08 19.60 7.55
N GLU A 164 17.10 19.83 8.43
CA GLU A 164 16.85 18.93 9.55
C GLU A 164 16.27 17.60 9.08
N ALA A 165 15.36 17.59 8.10
CA ALA A 165 14.82 16.36 7.55
C ALA A 165 15.92 15.50 6.89
N ILE A 166 16.86 16.11 6.18
CA ILE A 166 18.02 15.42 5.60
C ILE A 166 18.93 14.86 6.70
N ARG A 167 19.24 15.65 7.74
CA ARG A 167 20.04 15.18 8.89
C ARG A 167 19.40 13.96 9.54
N ARG A 168 18.09 13.98 9.74
CA ARG A 168 17.31 12.83 10.27
C ARG A 168 17.38 11.63 9.34
N GLY A 169 17.21 11.84 8.04
CA GLY A 169 17.33 10.77 7.05
C GLY A 169 18.69 10.08 7.10
N GLN A 170 19.77 10.85 7.21
CA GLN A 170 21.13 10.32 7.38
C GLN A 170 21.27 9.53 8.69
N LEU A 171 20.72 10.05 9.79
CA LEU A 171 20.75 9.39 11.09
C LEU A 171 19.98 8.05 11.05
N TYR A 172 18.82 8.02 10.42
CA TYR A 172 18.00 6.81 10.31
C TYR A 172 18.65 5.77 9.38
N ALA A 173 19.34 6.20 8.32
CA ALA A 173 20.17 5.31 7.51
C ALA A 173 21.30 4.69 8.33
N CYS A 174 21.99 5.47 9.17
CA CYS A 174 23.01 4.97 10.09
C CYS A 174 22.45 4.02 11.16
N ALA A 175 21.21 4.23 11.59
CA ALA A 175 20.48 3.33 12.50
C ALA A 175 20.04 2.00 11.84
N GLY A 176 20.29 1.82 10.54
CA GLY A 176 20.07 0.58 9.81
C GLY A 176 18.78 0.51 9.01
N ALA A 177 18.08 1.63 8.79
CA ALA A 177 16.96 1.65 7.86
C ALA A 177 17.36 1.13 6.48
N ASP A 178 16.57 0.24 5.90
CA ASP A 178 16.82 -0.30 4.56
C ASP A 178 16.47 0.74 3.47
N VAL A 179 15.52 1.63 3.76
CA VAL A 179 15.08 2.73 2.89
C VAL A 179 14.76 3.96 3.76
N VAL A 180 15.11 5.14 3.28
CA VAL A 180 14.78 6.40 3.93
C VAL A 180 13.71 7.14 3.14
N PHE A 181 12.77 7.75 3.85
CA PHE A 181 11.69 8.54 3.28
C PHE A 181 11.60 9.91 3.96
N VAL A 182 11.82 10.97 3.19
CA VAL A 182 11.58 12.36 3.63
C VAL A 182 10.22 12.81 3.08
N GLU A 183 9.26 13.05 3.99
CA GLU A 183 7.90 13.43 3.61
C GLU A 183 7.78 14.90 3.22
N SER A 184 7.00 15.18 2.18
CA SER A 184 6.59 16.50 1.74
C SER A 184 7.73 17.45 1.30
N PRO A 185 8.73 17.03 0.49
CA PRO A 185 9.54 17.99 -0.23
C PRO A 185 8.64 18.78 -1.19
N GLU A 186 8.82 20.11 -1.27
CA GLU A 186 7.90 20.99 -1.99
C GLU A 186 8.40 21.43 -3.37
N THR A 187 9.65 21.14 -3.69
CA THR A 187 10.23 21.47 -4.99
C THR A 187 11.10 20.32 -5.52
N GLU A 188 11.36 20.34 -6.82
CA GLU A 188 12.31 19.41 -7.44
C GLU A 188 13.74 19.60 -6.92
N ASP A 189 14.13 20.84 -6.60
CA ASP A 189 15.44 21.12 -5.99
C ASP A 189 15.57 20.50 -4.58
N GLU A 190 14.50 20.45 -3.82
CA GLU A 190 14.49 19.76 -2.54
C GLU A 190 14.64 18.24 -2.71
N LEU A 191 13.95 17.65 -3.70
CA LEU A 191 14.14 16.26 -4.08
C LEU A 191 15.58 15.97 -4.51
N ALA A 192 16.16 16.84 -5.33
CA ALA A 192 17.55 16.71 -5.77
C ALA A 192 18.54 16.74 -4.58
N ARG A 193 18.34 17.65 -3.62
CA ARG A 193 19.15 17.70 -2.41
C ARG A 193 19.02 16.44 -1.55
N ILE A 194 17.81 15.94 -1.36
CA ILE A 194 17.57 14.68 -0.63
C ILE A 194 18.34 13.54 -1.27
N GLY A 195 18.26 13.39 -2.61
CA GLY A 195 18.97 12.36 -3.35
C GLY A 195 20.48 12.46 -3.32
N GLN A 196 21.02 13.68 -3.24
CA GLN A 196 22.46 13.93 -3.20
C GLN A 196 23.06 13.79 -1.80
N GLU A 197 22.31 14.19 -0.76
CA GLU A 197 22.83 14.33 0.60
C GLU A 197 22.57 13.07 1.47
N ILE A 198 21.60 12.22 1.14
CA ILE A 198 21.31 11.00 1.90
C ILE A 198 21.87 9.77 1.16
N ASN A 199 22.87 9.13 1.75
CA ASN A 199 23.49 7.93 1.19
C ASN A 199 22.78 6.64 1.64
N ALA A 200 21.56 6.44 1.16
CA ALA A 200 20.75 5.24 1.38
C ALA A 200 19.73 5.10 0.24
N PRO A 201 19.11 3.93 0.02
CA PRO A 201 17.95 3.82 -0.84
C PRO A 201 16.84 4.78 -0.39
N LEU A 202 16.22 5.47 -1.34
CA LEU A 202 15.25 6.54 -1.07
C LEU A 202 13.87 6.18 -1.60
N LEU A 203 12.85 6.49 -0.78
CA LEU A 203 11.45 6.46 -1.16
C LEU A 203 10.91 7.89 -1.28
N THR A 204 10.08 8.13 -2.27
CA THR A 204 9.32 9.38 -2.43
C THR A 204 7.82 9.11 -2.56
N ASN A 205 7.03 10.10 -2.12
CA ASN A 205 5.57 10.03 -2.09
C ASN A 205 4.96 10.95 -3.15
N MET A 206 4.24 10.36 -4.11
CA MET A 206 3.56 11.05 -5.21
C MET A 206 2.05 11.06 -4.94
N VAL A 207 1.55 12.19 -4.39
CA VAL A 207 0.13 12.34 -4.03
C VAL A 207 -0.50 13.43 -4.88
N GLU A 208 -1.58 13.08 -5.56
CA GLU A 208 -2.39 14.03 -6.34
C GLU A 208 -2.96 15.13 -5.43
N GLY A 209 -2.64 16.39 -5.76
CA GLY A 209 -3.02 17.53 -4.93
C GLY A 209 -2.24 17.67 -3.63
N GLY A 210 -1.19 16.87 -3.44
CA GLY A 210 -0.27 16.97 -2.30
C GLY A 210 0.72 18.13 -2.40
N ARG A 211 1.71 18.14 -1.50
CA ARG A 211 2.74 19.21 -1.45
C ARG A 211 3.92 18.95 -2.39
N THR A 212 4.24 17.68 -2.61
CA THR A 212 5.37 17.26 -3.45
C THR A 212 4.97 17.31 -4.92
N PRO A 213 5.77 17.91 -5.81
CA PRO A 213 5.50 17.87 -7.24
C PRO A 213 5.56 16.42 -7.75
N ILE A 214 4.57 16.01 -8.52
CA ILE A 214 4.55 14.70 -9.15
C ILE A 214 5.50 14.73 -10.35
N LEU A 215 6.51 13.86 -10.32
CA LEU A 215 7.52 13.75 -11.37
C LEU A 215 7.46 12.37 -12.05
N PRO A 216 7.84 12.27 -13.34
CA PRO A 216 8.00 10.98 -14.01
C PRO A 216 9.04 10.10 -13.31
N VAL A 217 8.87 8.77 -13.44
CA VAL A 217 9.75 7.76 -12.81
C VAL A 217 11.21 7.95 -13.21
N GLU A 218 11.47 8.23 -14.50
CA GLU A 218 12.81 8.46 -15.02
C GLU A 218 13.48 9.66 -14.35
N ARG A 219 12.69 10.71 -14.04
CA ARG A 219 13.19 11.88 -13.36
C ARG A 219 13.49 11.58 -11.89
N LEU A 220 12.61 10.87 -11.20
CA LEU A 220 12.82 10.44 -9.82
C LEU A 220 14.07 9.56 -9.69
N ALA A 221 14.24 8.61 -10.61
CA ALA A 221 15.44 7.76 -10.67
C ALA A 221 16.72 8.60 -10.87
N ALA A 222 16.68 9.58 -11.78
CA ALA A 222 17.81 10.49 -12.03
C ALA A 222 18.14 11.37 -10.82
N LEU A 223 17.17 11.64 -9.95
CA LEU A 223 17.34 12.35 -8.68
C LEU A 223 17.85 11.46 -7.54
N GLY A 224 18.03 10.15 -7.77
CA GLY A 224 18.58 9.21 -6.79
C GLY A 224 17.54 8.42 -6.00
N PHE A 225 16.26 8.51 -6.34
CA PHE A 225 15.22 7.71 -5.67
C PHE A 225 15.16 6.29 -6.24
N ASN A 226 14.74 5.35 -5.40
CA ASN A 226 14.61 3.93 -5.72
C ASN A 226 13.16 3.44 -5.71
N VAL A 227 12.30 4.10 -4.93
CA VAL A 227 10.90 3.73 -4.75
C VAL A 227 10.02 4.97 -4.87
N ALA A 228 8.93 4.89 -5.62
CA ALA A 228 7.84 5.87 -5.60
C ALA A 228 6.54 5.19 -5.17
N ILE A 229 5.92 5.72 -4.11
CA ILE A 229 4.57 5.33 -3.70
C ILE A 229 3.56 6.33 -4.24
N TYR A 230 2.38 5.82 -4.61
CA TYR A 230 1.22 6.61 -5.04
C TYR A 230 0.03 6.27 -4.13
N PRO A 231 0.07 6.66 -2.85
CA PRO A 231 -0.82 6.11 -1.82
C PRO A 231 -2.28 6.47 -2.02
N ALA A 232 -2.57 7.61 -2.65
CA ALA A 232 -3.92 8.14 -2.77
C ALA A 232 -4.65 7.76 -4.06
N ILE A 233 -3.92 7.40 -5.11
CA ILE A 233 -4.46 7.23 -6.47
C ILE A 233 -5.67 6.28 -6.52
N GLY A 234 -5.62 5.17 -5.78
CA GLY A 234 -6.66 4.14 -5.79
C GLY A 234 -7.94 4.59 -5.10
N PHE A 235 -7.86 5.07 -3.87
CA PHE A 235 -9.05 5.44 -3.10
C PHE A 235 -9.70 6.75 -3.58
N LEU A 236 -8.91 7.71 -4.09
CA LEU A 236 -9.46 8.91 -4.71
C LEU A 236 -10.22 8.59 -6.00
N ALA A 237 -9.65 7.74 -6.85
CA ALA A 237 -10.33 7.27 -8.06
C ALA A 237 -11.62 6.48 -7.73
N ALA A 238 -11.57 5.61 -6.71
CA ALA A 238 -12.74 4.85 -6.27
C ALA A 238 -13.85 5.77 -5.74
N ALA A 239 -13.51 6.75 -4.90
CA ALA A 239 -14.49 7.72 -4.39
C ALA A 239 -15.18 8.48 -5.52
N ALA A 240 -14.42 9.01 -6.49
CA ALA A 240 -14.96 9.72 -7.64
C ALA A 240 -15.85 8.83 -8.53
N ALA A 241 -15.48 7.55 -8.72
CA ALA A 241 -16.31 6.62 -9.48
C ALA A 241 -17.62 6.30 -8.75
N LEU A 242 -17.56 6.04 -7.44
CA LEU A 242 -18.74 5.76 -6.62
C LEU A 242 -19.70 6.96 -6.59
N GLU A 243 -19.18 8.17 -6.45
CA GLU A 243 -20.00 9.39 -6.49
C GLU A 243 -20.80 9.48 -7.80
N ARG A 244 -20.14 9.34 -8.95
CA ARG A 244 -20.79 9.37 -10.27
C ARG A 244 -21.88 8.31 -10.43
N VAL A 245 -21.60 7.05 -10.07
CA VAL A 245 -22.57 5.95 -10.27
C VAL A 245 -23.74 6.06 -9.31
N TYR A 246 -23.51 6.51 -8.07
CA TYR A 246 -24.58 6.70 -7.09
C TYR A 246 -25.46 7.92 -7.43
N GLU A 247 -24.87 9.00 -7.93
CA GLU A 247 -25.63 10.14 -8.45
C GLU A 247 -26.51 9.74 -9.64
N HIS A 248 -25.97 8.98 -10.58
CA HIS A 248 -26.73 8.44 -11.70
C HIS A 248 -27.91 7.59 -11.22
N LEU A 249 -27.68 6.61 -10.35
CA LEU A 249 -28.75 5.76 -9.79
C LEU A 249 -29.80 6.57 -9.06
N ARG A 250 -29.41 7.58 -8.27
CA ARG A 250 -30.34 8.45 -7.55
C ARG A 250 -31.23 9.26 -8.47
N HIS A 251 -30.68 9.75 -9.60
CA HIS A 251 -31.43 10.60 -10.53
C HIS A 251 -32.32 9.79 -11.49
N ASN A 252 -31.87 8.63 -11.95
CA ASN A 252 -32.56 7.87 -12.99
C ASN A 252 -33.37 6.69 -12.43
N GLY A 253 -33.11 6.25 -11.20
CA GLY A 253 -33.78 5.12 -10.57
C GLY A 253 -33.33 3.73 -11.08
N ASP A 254 -32.43 3.70 -12.05
CA ASP A 254 -31.87 2.46 -12.62
C ASP A 254 -30.41 2.67 -13.08
N SER A 255 -29.78 1.59 -13.53
CA SER A 255 -28.38 1.58 -13.98
C SER A 255 -28.22 1.31 -15.50
N THR A 256 -29.32 1.27 -16.27
CA THR A 256 -29.29 0.85 -17.69
C THR A 256 -28.51 1.79 -18.59
N ALA A 257 -28.46 3.09 -18.25
CA ALA A 257 -27.73 4.11 -19.00
C ALA A 257 -26.36 4.47 -18.41
N LEU A 258 -25.83 3.66 -17.47
CA LEU A 258 -24.47 3.85 -16.98
C LEU A 258 -23.47 3.63 -18.10
N PRO A 259 -22.50 4.54 -18.31
CA PRO A 259 -21.41 4.33 -19.25
C PRO A 259 -20.64 3.05 -18.92
N ALA A 260 -20.28 2.27 -19.94
CA ALA A 260 -19.49 1.05 -19.75
C ALA A 260 -18.12 1.32 -19.08
N SER A 261 -17.59 2.53 -19.20
CA SER A 261 -16.36 2.98 -18.53
C SER A 261 -16.51 3.07 -17.00
N ASP A 262 -17.73 3.23 -16.50
CA ASP A 262 -18.01 3.38 -15.07
C ASP A 262 -18.32 2.06 -14.36
N SER A 263 -18.27 0.94 -15.10
CA SER A 263 -18.47 -0.41 -14.56
C SER A 263 -17.29 -1.31 -14.89
N TYR A 264 -16.81 -2.06 -13.91
CA TYR A 264 -15.75 -3.06 -14.12
C TYR A 264 -16.21 -4.27 -14.95
N GLY A 265 -17.52 -4.47 -15.07
CA GLY A 265 -18.14 -5.61 -15.70
C GLY A 265 -18.17 -6.84 -14.78
N PHE A 266 -19.37 -7.47 -14.70
CA PHE A 266 -19.61 -8.56 -13.75
C PHE A 266 -18.73 -9.79 -14.03
N GLU A 267 -18.56 -10.17 -15.30
CA GLU A 267 -17.72 -11.31 -15.69
C GLU A 267 -16.25 -11.09 -15.34
N ARG A 268 -15.72 -9.88 -15.62
CA ARG A 268 -14.35 -9.51 -15.21
C ARG A 268 -14.17 -9.52 -13.69
N MET A 269 -15.22 -9.14 -12.95
CA MET A 269 -15.18 -9.19 -11.48
C MET A 269 -15.16 -10.64 -10.98
N CYS A 270 -15.97 -11.53 -11.55
CA CYS A 270 -15.93 -12.97 -11.25
C CYS A 270 -14.53 -13.55 -11.50
N ASP A 271 -13.93 -13.21 -12.65
CA ASP A 271 -12.59 -13.63 -12.98
C ASP A 271 -11.52 -13.07 -12.00
N LEU A 272 -11.64 -11.78 -11.64
CA LEU A 272 -10.76 -11.16 -10.63
C LEU A 272 -10.85 -11.86 -9.28
N MET A 273 -12.04 -12.30 -8.89
CA MET A 273 -12.30 -12.96 -7.61
C MET A 273 -12.00 -14.47 -7.62
N GLY A 274 -11.61 -15.04 -8.76
CA GLY A 274 -11.20 -16.43 -8.86
C GLY A 274 -12.34 -17.44 -9.02
N PHE A 275 -13.53 -17.03 -9.48
CA PHE A 275 -14.64 -17.95 -9.75
C PHE A 275 -14.28 -19.10 -10.71
N PRO A 276 -13.50 -18.88 -11.80
CA PRO A 276 -13.10 -19.97 -12.68
C PRO A 276 -12.35 -21.08 -11.96
N GLN A 277 -11.45 -20.75 -11.02
CA GLN A 277 -10.71 -21.71 -10.22
C GLN A 277 -11.63 -22.48 -9.27
N VAL A 278 -12.63 -21.83 -8.68
CA VAL A 278 -13.64 -22.48 -7.83
C VAL A 278 -14.43 -23.50 -8.66
N TRP A 279 -14.93 -23.12 -9.84
CA TRP A 279 -15.69 -24.03 -10.73
C TRP A 279 -14.84 -25.23 -11.20
N GLU A 280 -13.53 -25.02 -11.44
CA GLU A 280 -12.62 -26.11 -11.78
C GLU A 280 -12.47 -27.10 -10.61
N LEU A 281 -12.29 -26.61 -9.39
CA LEU A 281 -12.20 -27.43 -8.18
C LEU A 281 -13.51 -28.21 -7.93
N GLU A 282 -14.65 -27.56 -8.09
CA GLU A 282 -15.95 -28.20 -7.96
C GLU A 282 -16.13 -29.34 -8.97
N ARG A 283 -15.79 -29.13 -10.24
CA ARG A 283 -15.80 -30.17 -11.27
C ARG A 283 -14.86 -31.34 -10.92
N HIS A 284 -13.65 -31.00 -10.46
CA HIS A 284 -12.66 -32.02 -10.07
C HIS A 284 -13.16 -32.89 -8.91
N TRP A 285 -13.73 -32.30 -7.87
CA TRP A 285 -14.22 -33.06 -6.72
C TRP A 285 -15.50 -33.83 -7.03
N ALA A 286 -16.37 -33.32 -7.86
CA ALA A 286 -17.56 -34.03 -8.31
C ALA A 286 -17.20 -35.28 -9.11
N ALA A 287 -16.25 -35.19 -10.01
CA ALA A 287 -15.77 -36.36 -10.76
C ALA A 287 -15.24 -37.48 -9.83
N ARG A 288 -14.59 -37.10 -8.72
CA ARG A 288 -14.15 -38.07 -7.69
C ARG A 288 -15.29 -38.64 -6.88
N GLY A 289 -16.30 -37.83 -6.57
CA GLY A 289 -17.51 -38.27 -5.88
C GLY A 289 -18.32 -39.29 -6.71
N VAL A 290 -18.46 -39.05 -8.03
CA VAL A 290 -19.09 -40.01 -8.96
C VAL A 290 -18.28 -41.30 -9.04
N ALA A 291 -16.96 -41.24 -9.10
CA ALA A 291 -16.10 -42.41 -9.09
C ALA A 291 -16.16 -43.20 -7.77
N ALA A 292 -16.52 -42.55 -6.65
CA ALA A 292 -16.73 -43.17 -5.35
C ALA A 292 -18.16 -43.64 -5.07
N GLY A 293 -19.08 -43.57 -6.08
CA GLY A 293 -20.45 -44.07 -5.99
C GLY A 293 -21.49 -43.11 -5.39
N GLY A 294 -21.17 -41.82 -5.29
CA GLY A 294 -22.11 -40.80 -4.82
C GLY A 294 -22.62 -39.92 -5.96
N ALA A 295 -23.93 -40.01 -6.28
CA ALA A 295 -24.56 -39.07 -7.20
C ALA A 295 -24.85 -37.74 -6.44
N HIS A 296 -24.05 -36.71 -6.65
CA HIS A 296 -24.42 -35.35 -6.31
C HIS A 296 -24.75 -34.58 -7.59
N ASP A 297 -25.98 -34.06 -7.67
CA ASP A 297 -26.39 -33.13 -8.73
C ASP A 297 -25.57 -31.84 -8.62
N LEU A 298 -24.70 -31.61 -9.59
CA LEU A 298 -23.96 -30.36 -9.71
C LEU A 298 -24.86 -29.29 -10.37
N PRO A 299 -24.73 -28.01 -9.98
CA PRO A 299 -25.35 -26.93 -10.72
C PRO A 299 -24.83 -26.92 -12.16
N ARG A 300 -25.76 -26.90 -13.12
CA ARG A 300 -25.44 -26.74 -14.55
C ARG A 300 -24.76 -25.36 -14.74
N GLU A 301 -23.77 -25.29 -15.61
CA GLU A 301 -23.15 -23.99 -16.00
C GLU A 301 -24.26 -22.98 -16.31
N PRO A 302 -24.17 -21.74 -15.84
CA PRO A 302 -25.03 -20.69 -16.35
C PRO A 302 -24.74 -20.57 -17.85
N ALA A 303 -25.80 -20.74 -18.64
CA ALA A 303 -25.72 -20.55 -20.09
C ALA A 303 -25.04 -19.22 -20.36
N SER A 304 -24.00 -19.22 -21.20
CA SER A 304 -23.30 -18.02 -21.63
C SER A 304 -24.37 -16.99 -22.02
N VAL A 305 -24.41 -15.88 -21.31
CA VAL A 305 -25.24 -14.73 -21.68
C VAL A 305 -24.63 -14.18 -22.97
N SER A 306 -25.13 -14.72 -24.09
CA SER A 306 -24.84 -14.21 -25.41
C SER A 306 -25.32 -12.76 -25.41
N ALA A 307 -24.37 -11.84 -25.57
CA ALA A 307 -24.67 -10.44 -25.85
C ALA A 307 -25.58 -10.36 -27.09
N LYS A 308 -26.87 -10.17 -26.88
CA LYS A 308 -27.74 -9.63 -27.92
C LYS A 308 -27.41 -8.14 -28.05
N ALA A 309 -26.44 -7.86 -28.90
CA ALA A 309 -26.39 -6.60 -29.59
C ALA A 309 -27.58 -6.57 -30.57
N SER A 310 -28.52 -5.68 -30.37
CA SER A 310 -29.36 -5.13 -31.46
C SER A 310 -30.26 -4.01 -30.93
N LEU A 311 -30.02 -2.84 -31.53
CA LEU A 311 -30.84 -1.65 -31.72
C LEU A 311 -30.78 -0.60 -30.62
#